data_aaf213d0cb12ce65fc94f1eddf43b786
#
_entry.id   aaf213d0cb12ce65fc94f1eddf43b786
#
_cell.length_a   1.000
_cell.length_b   1.000
_cell.length_c   1.000
_cell.angle_alpha   90.00
_cell.angle_beta   90.00
_cell.angle_gamma   90.00
#
_symmetry.space_group_name_H-M   'P 1'
#
loop_
_entity.id
_entity.type
_entity.pdbx_description
1 polymer ?
#
loop_
_entity_poly.entity_id
_entity_poly.type
_entity_poly.pdbx_seq_one_letter_code
_entity_poly.pdbx_strand_id
1 'polypeptide(L)'
;AIPCALGLTVLGQPVVRMLFSSSNYVLGGHMMTVGATAIIFYALSNVTGGALQSIDKMRIPVIHSAISLVIHIGVVSFFLACTNIGVYALLIGNITFPILVFILNLRAIKRYVPSYRQEVIKTFVAPLAAGVWMALAAVSVYGLVGFVIGSNLIRTMLAVCVAVVVYF
;
A
#
# COMPACT_ATOMS: atom_id res chain seq x y z
N ALA A 1 -1.42 5.27 -6.49
CA ALA A 1 -1.05 4.37 -5.38
C ALA A 1 -1.30 5.01 -4.00
N ILE A 2 -0.81 6.23 -3.75
CA ILE A 2 -0.97 6.91 -2.44
C ILE A 2 -2.44 7.04 -2.03
N PRO A 3 -3.36 7.57 -2.86
CA PRO A 3 -4.76 7.67 -2.46
C PRO A 3 -5.41 6.31 -2.25
N CYS A 4 -5.09 5.31 -3.07
CA CYS A 4 -5.61 3.95 -2.87
C CYS A 4 -5.15 3.35 -1.55
N ALA A 5 -3.87 3.51 -1.20
CA ALA A 5 -3.34 3.03 0.08
C ALA A 5 -4.01 3.72 1.26
N LEU A 6 -4.11 5.05 1.25
CA LEU A 6 -4.77 5.82 2.30
C LEU A 6 -6.28 5.49 2.40
N GLY A 7 -6.97 5.36 1.27
CA GLY A 7 -8.36 4.95 1.23
C GLY A 7 -8.59 3.58 1.86
N LEU A 8 -7.76 2.59 1.50
CA LEU A 8 -7.82 1.24 2.07
C LEU A 8 -7.38 1.18 3.54
N THR A 9 -6.46 2.05 3.96
CA THR A 9 -6.08 2.15 5.37
C THR A 9 -7.27 2.58 6.24
N VAL A 10 -8.05 3.52 5.73
CA VAL A 10 -9.17 4.13 6.48
C VAL A 10 -10.47 3.33 6.32
N LEU A 11 -10.78 2.87 5.11
CA LEU A 11 -12.01 2.14 4.79
C LEU A 11 -11.83 0.62 4.75
N GLY A 12 -10.67 0.08 5.15
CA GLY A 12 -10.39 -1.34 5.07
C GLY A 12 -11.41 -2.21 5.80
N GLN A 13 -11.75 -1.87 7.03
CA GLN A 13 -12.75 -2.60 7.81
C GLN A 13 -14.17 -2.48 7.24
N PRO A 14 -14.68 -1.29 6.88
CA PRO A 14 -15.96 -1.15 6.16
C PRO A 14 -16.04 -1.95 4.86
N VAL A 15 -14.97 -1.93 4.05
CA VAL A 15 -14.91 -2.65 2.78
C VAL A 15 -14.96 -4.15 2.98
N VAL A 16 -14.14 -4.69 3.91
CA VAL A 16 -14.17 -6.13 4.22
C VAL A 16 -15.54 -6.55 4.77
N ARG A 17 -16.14 -5.76 5.64
CA ARG A 17 -17.49 -6.02 6.14
C ARG A 17 -18.56 -5.99 5.05
N MET A 18 -18.38 -5.15 4.02
CA MET A 18 -19.29 -5.10 2.88
C MET A 18 -19.19 -6.38 2.03
N LEU A 19 -17.97 -6.88 1.80
CA LEU A 19 -17.72 -8.05 0.94
C LEU A 19 -17.96 -9.38 1.66
N PHE A 20 -17.64 -9.45 2.95
CA PHE A 20 -17.61 -10.67 3.76
C PHE A 20 -18.39 -10.49 5.07
N SER A 21 -19.68 -10.21 4.98
CA SER A 21 -20.54 -9.91 6.14
C SER A 21 -20.65 -11.06 7.15
N SER A 22 -20.46 -12.31 6.73
CA SER A 22 -20.56 -13.53 7.56
C SER A 22 -19.22 -13.99 8.15
N SER A 23 -18.09 -13.37 7.77
CA SER A 23 -16.74 -13.73 8.20
C SER A 23 -16.24 -12.85 9.34
N ASN A 24 -15.08 -13.17 9.90
CA ASN A 24 -14.40 -12.32 10.86
C ASN A 24 -13.85 -11.04 10.17
N TYR A 25 -14.76 -10.11 9.83
CA TYR A 25 -14.45 -8.87 9.12
C TYR A 25 -13.51 -7.95 9.90
N VAL A 26 -13.41 -8.10 11.22
CA VAL A 26 -12.50 -7.31 12.06
C VAL A 26 -11.05 -7.70 11.76
N LEU A 27 -10.75 -8.99 11.78
CA LEU A 27 -9.41 -9.49 11.43
C LEU A 27 -9.05 -9.13 9.99
N GLY A 28 -9.95 -9.40 9.04
CA GLY A 28 -9.74 -9.05 7.64
C GLY A 28 -9.55 -7.56 7.41
N GLY A 29 -10.29 -6.72 8.13
CA GLY A 29 -10.15 -5.26 8.10
C GLY A 29 -8.77 -4.79 8.59
N HIS A 30 -8.30 -5.32 9.72
CA HIS A 30 -6.95 -5.05 10.22
C HIS A 30 -5.87 -5.48 9.22
N MET A 31 -6.00 -6.69 8.65
CA MET A 31 -5.08 -7.17 7.62
C MET A 31 -5.08 -6.27 6.38
N MET A 32 -6.23 -5.79 5.94
CA MET A 32 -6.34 -4.86 4.81
C MET A 32 -5.71 -3.51 5.12
N THR A 33 -5.95 -2.96 6.32
CA THR A 33 -5.34 -1.70 6.77
C THR A 33 -3.81 -1.79 6.80
N VAL A 34 -3.27 -2.83 7.41
CA VAL A 34 -1.81 -3.05 7.48
C VAL A 34 -1.25 -3.35 6.09
N GLY A 35 -1.92 -4.19 5.30
CA GLY A 35 -1.52 -4.54 3.93
C GLY A 35 -1.55 -3.36 2.96
N ALA A 36 -2.40 -2.36 3.21
CA ALA A 36 -2.47 -1.15 2.38
C ALA A 36 -1.14 -0.38 2.31
N THR A 37 -0.31 -0.46 3.35
CA THR A 37 1.03 0.15 3.36
C THR A 37 1.94 -0.46 2.29
N ALA A 38 1.78 -1.76 1.98
CA ALA A 38 2.54 -2.43 0.93
C ALA A 38 2.29 -1.82 -0.45
N ILE A 39 1.09 -1.29 -0.72
CA ILE A 39 0.72 -0.68 -2.01
C ILE A 39 1.66 0.48 -2.36
N ILE A 40 2.01 1.30 -1.37
CA ILE A 40 2.93 2.44 -1.56
C ILE A 40 4.30 1.92 -1.97
N PHE A 41 4.83 0.92 -1.27
CA PHE A 41 6.15 0.36 -1.58
C PHE A 41 6.17 -0.42 -2.90
N TYR A 42 5.08 -1.11 -3.27
CA TYR A 42 4.93 -1.71 -4.59
C TYR A 42 4.97 -0.66 -5.71
N ALA A 43 4.26 0.45 -5.53
CA ALA A 43 4.30 1.54 -6.50
C ALA A 43 5.70 2.15 -6.62
N LEU A 44 6.37 2.40 -5.49
CA LEU A 44 7.74 2.92 -5.47
C LEU A 44 8.74 1.95 -6.11
N SER A 45 8.61 0.65 -5.86
CA SER A 45 9.45 -0.38 -6.48
C SER A 45 9.25 -0.44 -8.00
N ASN A 46 8.00 -0.31 -8.48
CA ASN A 46 7.69 -0.28 -9.90
C ASN A 46 8.25 0.98 -10.59
N VAL A 47 8.06 2.15 -9.99
CA VAL A 47 8.60 3.42 -10.53
C VAL A 47 10.13 3.38 -10.59
N THR A 48 10.80 2.93 -9.53
CA THR A 48 12.27 2.81 -9.50
C THR A 48 12.78 1.73 -10.46
N GLY A 49 12.03 0.63 -10.62
CA GLY A 49 12.31 -0.40 -11.63
C GLY A 49 12.20 0.16 -13.05
N GLY A 50 11.13 0.89 -13.36
CA GLY A 50 10.94 1.56 -14.64
C GLY A 50 12.03 2.60 -14.94
N ALA A 51 12.46 3.37 -13.93
CA ALA A 51 13.57 4.32 -14.07
C ALA A 51 14.89 3.62 -14.41
N LEU A 52 15.18 2.46 -13.84
CA LEU A 52 16.37 1.67 -14.20
C LEU A 52 16.26 1.07 -15.61
N GLN A 53 15.06 0.69 -16.04
CA GLN A 53 14.83 0.20 -17.40
C GLN A 53 15.03 1.31 -18.44
N SER A 54 14.58 2.53 -18.16
CA SER A 54 14.71 3.68 -19.08
C SER A 54 16.17 4.09 -19.33
N ILE A 55 17.09 3.77 -18.43
CA ILE A 55 18.55 3.98 -18.61
C ILE A 55 19.27 2.72 -19.11
N ASP A 56 18.55 1.81 -19.76
CA ASP A 56 19.06 0.56 -20.33
C ASP A 56 19.70 -0.40 -19.31
N LYS A 57 19.25 -0.37 -18.09
CA LYS A 57 19.68 -1.27 -17.00
C LYS A 57 18.60 -2.29 -16.62
N MET A 58 17.94 -2.89 -17.61
CA MET A 58 16.80 -3.81 -17.42
C MET A 58 17.11 -5.02 -16.55
N ARG A 59 18.36 -5.50 -16.53
CA ARG A 59 18.75 -6.66 -15.72
C ARG A 59 18.77 -6.38 -14.21
N ILE A 60 19.00 -5.13 -13.83
CA ILE A 60 19.18 -4.76 -12.41
C ILE A 60 17.89 -4.95 -11.61
N PRO A 61 16.71 -4.42 -12.00
CA PRO A 61 15.46 -4.65 -11.27
C PRO A 61 15.09 -6.13 -11.17
N VAL A 62 15.37 -6.92 -12.19
CA VAL A 62 15.09 -8.36 -12.21
C VAL A 62 15.92 -9.09 -11.16
N ILE A 63 17.22 -8.79 -11.09
CA ILE A 63 18.13 -9.38 -10.08
C ILE A 63 17.71 -8.94 -8.67
N HIS A 64 17.36 -7.67 -8.48
CA HIS A 64 16.89 -7.15 -7.19
C HIS A 64 15.59 -7.81 -6.75
N SER A 65 14.65 -8.03 -7.69
CA SER A 65 13.40 -8.75 -7.39
C SER A 65 13.66 -10.21 -7.04
N ALA A 66 14.59 -10.88 -7.73
CA ALA A 66 14.95 -12.27 -7.41
C ALA A 66 15.58 -12.38 -6.02
N ILE A 67 16.52 -11.49 -5.67
CA ILE A 67 17.13 -11.43 -4.33
C ILE A 67 16.06 -11.17 -3.26
N SER A 68 15.20 -10.19 -3.51
CA SER A 68 14.13 -9.83 -2.57
C SER A 68 13.13 -10.97 -2.38
N LEU A 69 12.87 -11.76 -3.42
CA LEU A 69 11.99 -12.94 -3.35
C LEU A 69 12.60 -14.03 -2.47
N VAL A 70 13.88 -14.32 -2.61
CA VAL A 70 14.56 -15.30 -1.75
C VAL A 70 14.52 -14.88 -0.29
N ILE A 71 14.80 -13.59 -0.01
CA ILE A 71 14.70 -13.05 1.35
C ILE A 71 13.26 -13.11 1.87
N HIS A 72 12.28 -12.76 1.04
CA HIS A 72 10.85 -12.84 1.38
C HIS A 72 10.46 -14.25 1.80
N ILE A 73 10.82 -15.28 1.01
CA ILE A 73 10.53 -16.67 1.34
C ILE A 73 11.19 -17.06 2.68
N GLY A 74 12.45 -16.66 2.90
CA GLY A 74 13.16 -16.90 4.15
C GLY A 74 12.47 -16.25 5.35
N VAL A 75 12.06 -14.98 5.23
CA VAL A 75 11.35 -14.24 6.29
C VAL A 75 10.01 -14.89 6.60
N VAL A 76 9.20 -15.18 5.60
CA VAL A 76 7.88 -15.81 5.80
C VAL A 76 8.03 -17.20 6.44
N SER A 77 8.96 -18.01 5.92
CA SER A 77 9.22 -19.36 6.47
C SER A 77 9.69 -19.30 7.92
N PHE A 78 10.59 -18.36 8.25
CA PHE A 78 11.06 -18.15 9.61
C PHE A 78 9.91 -17.77 10.56
N PHE A 79 9.08 -16.80 10.18
CA PHE A 79 7.96 -16.40 11.03
C PHE A 79 6.89 -17.48 11.18
N LEU A 80 6.61 -18.27 10.13
CA LEU A 80 5.66 -19.38 10.20
C LEU A 80 6.19 -20.54 11.05
N ALA A 81 7.50 -20.81 11.01
CA ALA A 81 8.10 -21.92 11.76
C ALA A 81 8.40 -21.58 13.23
N CYS A 82 8.84 -20.33 13.50
CA CYS A 82 9.34 -19.93 14.82
C CYS A 82 8.34 -19.14 15.66
N THR A 83 7.22 -18.69 15.06
CA THR A 83 6.26 -17.84 15.79
C THR A 83 4.81 -18.28 15.53
N ASN A 84 3.95 -18.15 16.53
CA ASN A 84 2.52 -18.43 16.42
C ASN A 84 1.71 -17.26 15.85
N ILE A 85 2.36 -16.39 15.04
CA ILE A 85 1.74 -15.17 14.46
C ILE A 85 0.73 -15.53 13.34
N GLY A 86 0.81 -16.75 12.78
CA GLY A 86 -0.13 -17.23 11.77
C GLY A 86 -0.15 -16.35 10.52
N VAL A 87 -1.34 -15.85 10.16
CA VAL A 87 -1.56 -15.09 8.91
C VAL A 87 -0.78 -13.76 8.86
N TYR A 88 -0.43 -13.18 10.01
CA TYR A 88 0.37 -11.95 10.06
C TYR A 88 1.79 -12.14 9.51
N ALA A 89 2.33 -13.36 9.53
CA ALA A 89 3.63 -13.66 8.89
C ALA A 89 3.60 -13.36 7.39
N LEU A 90 2.48 -13.68 6.72
CA LEU A 90 2.30 -13.37 5.29
C LEU A 90 2.23 -11.86 5.03
N LEU A 91 1.60 -11.09 5.93
CA LEU A 91 1.58 -9.63 5.83
C LEU A 91 2.97 -9.02 5.96
N ILE A 92 3.76 -9.47 6.93
CA ILE A 92 5.14 -9.03 7.13
C ILE A 92 5.96 -9.31 5.86
N GLY A 93 5.84 -10.50 5.31
CA GLY A 93 6.49 -10.87 4.06
C GLY A 93 6.05 -9.98 2.89
N ASN A 94 4.74 -9.78 2.74
CA ASN A 94 4.17 -8.98 1.65
C ASN A 94 4.59 -7.49 1.70
N ILE A 95 4.88 -6.95 2.87
CA ILE A 95 5.42 -5.60 3.04
C ILE A 95 6.95 -5.60 2.84
N THR A 96 7.65 -6.62 3.33
CA THR A 96 9.11 -6.71 3.27
C THR A 96 9.62 -6.80 1.83
N PHE A 97 8.95 -7.57 0.97
CA PHE A 97 9.34 -7.76 -0.43
C PHE A 97 9.46 -6.43 -1.20
N PRO A 98 8.41 -5.60 -1.33
CA PRO A 98 8.49 -4.37 -2.11
C PRO A 98 9.42 -3.32 -1.46
N ILE A 99 9.56 -3.31 -0.15
CA ILE A 99 10.54 -2.46 0.55
C ILE A 99 11.96 -2.81 0.12
N LEU A 100 12.32 -4.09 0.11
CA LEU A 100 13.64 -4.55 -0.31
C LEU A 100 13.91 -4.20 -1.78
N VAL A 101 12.97 -4.50 -2.68
CA VAL A 101 13.08 -4.14 -4.10
C VAL A 101 13.29 -2.65 -4.27
N PHE A 102 12.48 -1.82 -3.57
CA PHE A 102 12.60 -0.37 -3.62
C PHE A 102 13.96 0.13 -3.15
N ILE A 103 14.45 -0.36 -2.00
CA ILE A 103 15.75 0.06 -1.43
C ILE A 103 16.90 -0.32 -2.38
N LEU A 104 16.88 -1.54 -2.93
CA LEU A 104 17.93 -2.00 -3.84
C LEU A 104 17.91 -1.21 -5.16
N ASN A 105 16.73 -0.98 -5.74
CA ASN A 105 16.57 -0.16 -6.93
C ASN A 105 17.02 1.28 -6.69
N LEU A 106 16.64 1.88 -5.56
CA LEU A 106 17.03 3.25 -5.21
C LEU A 106 18.55 3.39 -5.04
N ARG A 107 19.22 2.38 -4.43
CA ARG A 107 20.67 2.37 -4.36
C ARG A 107 21.32 2.31 -5.74
N ALA A 108 20.77 1.50 -6.64
CA ALA A 108 21.26 1.41 -8.02
C ALA A 108 21.05 2.75 -8.77
N ILE A 109 19.86 3.38 -8.67
CA ILE A 109 19.59 4.67 -9.30
C ILE A 109 20.59 5.75 -8.82
N LYS A 110 20.83 5.84 -7.51
CA LYS A 110 21.80 6.80 -6.95
C LYS A 110 23.22 6.62 -7.52
N ARG A 111 23.58 5.40 -7.90
CA ARG A 111 24.88 5.11 -8.51
C ARG A 111 24.96 5.60 -9.96
N TYR A 112 23.87 5.52 -10.71
CA TYR A 112 23.81 5.87 -12.15
C TYR A 112 23.36 7.29 -12.40
N VAL A 113 22.55 7.89 -11.50
CA VAL A 113 21.97 9.24 -11.62
C VAL A 113 22.15 10.00 -10.29
N PRO A 114 23.32 10.60 -10.05
CA PRO A 114 23.61 11.29 -8.76
C PRO A 114 22.66 12.46 -8.45
N SER A 115 22.12 13.13 -9.45
CA SER A 115 21.26 14.32 -9.31
C SER A 115 19.81 14.02 -8.92
N TYR A 116 19.43 12.77 -8.79
CA TYR A 116 18.04 12.31 -8.57
C TYR A 116 17.38 12.76 -7.25
N ARG A 117 18.17 13.22 -6.28
CA ARG A 117 17.69 13.39 -4.88
C ARG A 117 16.72 14.55 -4.63
N GLN A 118 16.79 15.66 -5.37
CA GLN A 118 16.07 16.87 -5.00
C GLN A 118 14.63 16.97 -5.53
N GLU A 119 14.32 16.36 -6.67
CA GLU A 119 13.01 16.46 -7.29
C GLU A 119 11.98 15.46 -6.76
N VAL A 120 12.44 14.30 -6.26
CA VAL A 120 11.57 13.21 -5.79
C VAL A 120 10.70 13.66 -4.61
N ILE A 121 11.27 14.34 -3.63
CA ILE A 121 10.55 14.75 -2.41
C ILE A 121 9.40 15.71 -2.76
N LYS A 122 9.64 16.69 -3.63
CA LYS A 122 8.61 17.66 -4.03
C LYS A 122 7.44 17.01 -4.76
N THR A 123 7.73 16.01 -5.58
CA THR A 123 6.71 15.28 -6.35
C THR A 123 5.76 14.46 -5.47
N PHE A 124 6.22 14.01 -4.30
CA PHE A 124 5.40 13.20 -3.38
C PHE A 124 4.53 14.03 -2.44
N VAL A 125 4.88 15.27 -2.15
CA VAL A 125 4.16 16.11 -1.17
C VAL A 125 2.72 16.39 -1.62
N ALA A 126 2.52 16.77 -2.87
CA ALA A 126 1.19 17.10 -3.38
C ALA A 126 0.22 15.90 -3.39
N PRO A 127 0.58 14.70 -3.94
CA PRO A 127 -0.28 13.52 -3.87
C PRO A 127 -0.53 13.02 -2.44
N LEU A 128 0.44 13.21 -1.54
CA LEU A 128 0.27 12.84 -0.14
C LEU A 128 -0.75 13.76 0.54
N ALA A 129 -0.62 15.07 0.37
CA ALA A 129 -1.56 16.04 0.91
C ALA A 129 -2.98 15.82 0.39
N ALA A 130 -3.15 15.67 -0.93
CA ALA A 130 -4.44 15.34 -1.54
C ALA A 130 -5.01 14.02 -1.01
N GLY A 131 -4.17 12.99 -0.85
CA GLY A 131 -4.58 11.71 -0.29
C GLY A 131 -5.03 11.79 1.18
N VAL A 132 -4.39 12.62 1.99
CA VAL A 132 -4.81 12.86 3.39
C VAL A 132 -6.17 13.57 3.44
N TRP A 133 -6.37 14.62 2.64
CA TRP A 133 -7.68 15.28 2.54
C TRP A 133 -8.78 14.34 2.08
N MET A 134 -8.49 13.51 1.08
CA MET A 134 -9.40 12.47 0.62
C MET A 134 -9.76 11.47 1.74
N ALA A 135 -8.75 11.00 2.50
CA ALA A 135 -8.97 10.06 3.59
C ALA A 135 -9.83 10.66 4.70
N LEU A 136 -9.58 11.93 5.07
CA LEU A 136 -10.39 12.66 6.04
C LEU A 136 -11.85 12.82 5.56
N ALA A 137 -12.05 13.19 4.30
CA ALA A 137 -13.39 13.29 3.72
C ALA A 137 -14.12 11.93 3.73
N ALA A 138 -13.43 10.85 3.37
CA ALA A 138 -14.01 9.50 3.37
C ALA A 138 -14.47 9.06 4.76
N VAL A 139 -13.66 9.29 5.81
CA VAL A 139 -14.02 8.98 7.21
C VAL A 139 -15.21 9.81 7.66
N SER A 140 -15.18 11.12 7.38
CA SER A 140 -16.24 12.03 7.77
C SER A 140 -17.57 11.64 7.15
N VAL A 141 -17.58 11.33 5.86
CA VAL A 141 -18.81 10.89 5.15
C VAL A 141 -19.27 9.53 5.67
N TYR A 142 -18.38 8.58 5.87
CA TYR A 142 -18.74 7.27 6.42
C TYR A 142 -19.37 7.40 7.82
N GLY A 143 -18.83 8.28 8.66
CA GLY A 143 -19.36 8.57 9.99
C GLY A 143 -20.73 9.27 9.94
N LEU A 144 -20.83 10.38 9.19
CA LEU A 144 -22.05 11.18 9.08
C LEU A 144 -23.22 10.39 8.50
N VAL A 145 -22.99 9.68 7.40
CA VAL A 145 -23.99 8.81 6.78
C VAL A 145 -24.42 7.70 7.74
N GLY A 146 -23.53 7.35 8.66
CA GLY A 146 -23.77 6.38 9.73
C GLY A 146 -24.92 6.74 10.68
N PHE A 147 -25.18 8.02 10.90
CA PHE A 147 -26.27 8.47 11.73
C PHE A 147 -27.65 8.35 11.05
N VAL A 148 -27.66 8.36 9.71
CA VAL A 148 -28.92 8.39 8.92
C VAL A 148 -29.24 7.01 8.33
N ILE A 149 -28.23 6.30 7.84
CA ILE A 149 -28.40 5.05 7.10
C ILE A 149 -27.75 3.89 7.85
N GLY A 150 -28.53 2.87 8.21
CA GLY A 150 -28.04 1.67 8.91
C GLY A 150 -27.19 0.72 8.05
N SER A 151 -27.30 0.82 6.71
CA SER A 151 -26.63 -0.11 5.78
C SER A 151 -25.16 0.22 5.58
N ASN A 152 -24.26 -0.71 5.95
CA ASN A 152 -22.82 -0.56 5.75
C ASN A 152 -22.44 -0.41 4.27
N LEU A 153 -23.17 -1.10 3.37
CA LEU A 153 -22.93 -1.05 1.93
C LEU A 153 -23.09 0.37 1.39
N ILE A 154 -24.21 1.03 1.70
CA ILE A 154 -24.52 2.38 1.21
C ILE A 154 -23.51 3.39 1.78
N ARG A 155 -23.15 3.28 3.08
CA ARG A 155 -22.16 4.15 3.72
C ARG A 155 -20.80 4.04 3.05
N THR A 156 -20.33 2.82 2.80
CA THR A 156 -19.03 2.56 2.19
C THR A 156 -18.99 3.05 0.75
N MET A 157 -20.05 2.80 -0.03
CA MET A 157 -20.15 3.26 -1.41
C MET A 157 -20.14 4.79 -1.50
N LEU A 158 -20.91 5.48 -0.68
CA LEU A 158 -20.93 6.94 -0.64
C LEU A 158 -19.57 7.52 -0.21
N ALA A 159 -18.94 6.93 0.81
CA ALA A 159 -17.61 7.37 1.25
C ALA A 159 -16.56 7.21 0.14
N VAL A 160 -16.60 6.12 -0.62
CA VAL A 160 -15.69 5.90 -1.76
C VAL A 160 -15.98 6.90 -2.89
N CYS A 161 -17.25 7.12 -3.24
CA CYS A 161 -17.61 8.11 -4.27
C CYS A 161 -17.11 9.51 -3.91
N VAL A 162 -17.33 9.96 -2.66
CA VAL A 162 -16.85 11.28 -2.20
C VAL A 162 -15.32 11.31 -2.16
N ALA A 163 -14.67 10.24 -1.73
CA ALA A 163 -13.22 10.15 -1.76
C ALA A 163 -12.64 10.36 -3.16
N VAL A 164 -13.25 9.75 -4.18
CA VAL A 164 -12.84 9.94 -5.59
C VAL A 164 -13.01 11.39 -6.01
N VAL A 165 -14.17 12.00 -5.74
CA VAL A 165 -14.45 13.41 -6.12
C VAL A 165 -13.50 14.39 -5.42
N VAL A 166 -13.17 14.16 -4.14
CA VAL A 166 -12.27 15.05 -3.37
C VAL A 166 -10.82 14.92 -3.84
N TYR A 167 -10.42 13.74 -4.37
CA TYR A 167 -9.05 13.55 -4.85
C TYR A 167 -8.79 14.21 -6.21
N PHE A 168 -9.77 14.25 -7.11
CA PHE A 168 -9.68 14.83 -8.46
C PHE A 168 -10.18 16.26 -8.52
#